data_31d88321dc88bff2b97e1cb6d2b29bee
#
_entry.id   31d88321dc88bff2b97e1cb6d2b29bee
#
_cell.length_a   1.000
_cell.length_b   1.000
_cell.length_c   1.000
_cell.angle_alpha   90.00
_cell.angle_beta   90.00
_cell.angle_gamma   90.00
#
_symmetry.space_group_name_H-M   'P 1'
#
loop_
_entity.id
_entity.type
_entity.pdbx_description
1 polymer ?
#
loop_
_entity_poly.entity_id
_entity_poly.type
_entity_poly.pdbx_seq_one_letter_code
_entity_poly.pdbx_strand_id
1 'polypeptide(L)'
;MPCAGFAPKLPLPGFAEQLRVSRILRLRAQSTRGTRLRAGTVSSPGNIEDTEGQTGLMTAKSDKADRESRLESYHSKRDFSRSREPEGRTAGSSDAPIFVIQKHDASNLHYDFRLEVDGVLKSWALPKGPSTDPSEKRLAVETEDHPLDYADFEGVIPEGEYGAGTVLIWDRGTYENITEKDDDLRPIRDALEAGHVLFRLEGEKISGGYALQRFDDDKDQWLLVKMDDEAADARRNPVSTEPLSVASGRDLDEIAEEDR
;
A
#
# COMPACT_ATOMS: atom_id res chain seq x y z
N MET A 1 11.23 -19.08 -44.95
CA MET A 1 10.16 -18.62 -44.05
C MET A 1 10.76 -17.52 -43.18
N PRO A 2 10.42 -16.23 -43.36
CA PRO A 2 11.01 -15.14 -42.54
C PRO A 2 10.29 -14.99 -41.20
N CYS A 3 11.08 -14.86 -40.14
CA CYS A 3 10.60 -14.56 -38.77
C CYS A 3 9.99 -13.18 -38.71
N ALA A 4 8.75 -13.10 -38.21
CA ALA A 4 8.05 -11.87 -37.95
C ALA A 4 8.70 -11.13 -36.77
N GLY A 5 9.23 -9.93 -37.03
CA GLY A 5 9.81 -9.05 -36.03
C GLY A 5 8.72 -8.46 -35.14
N PHE A 6 8.90 -8.61 -33.83
CA PHE A 6 8.11 -7.92 -32.81
C PHE A 6 8.57 -6.46 -32.76
N ALA A 7 7.72 -5.54 -33.22
CA ALA A 7 7.95 -4.11 -33.04
C ALA A 7 7.58 -3.73 -31.58
N PRO A 8 8.40 -2.94 -30.87
CA PRO A 8 8.05 -2.47 -29.54
C PRO A 8 6.89 -1.46 -29.63
N LYS A 9 5.81 -1.69 -28.89
CA LYS A 9 4.73 -0.71 -28.69
C LYS A 9 5.30 0.54 -28.02
N LEU A 10 5.07 1.69 -28.65
CA LEU A 10 5.42 3.01 -28.12
C LEU A 10 4.73 3.25 -26.76
N PRO A 11 5.38 3.95 -25.81
CA PRO A 11 4.77 4.28 -24.53
C PRO A 11 3.57 5.22 -24.72
N LEU A 12 2.51 4.97 -23.94
CA LEU A 12 1.30 5.78 -23.91
C LEU A 12 1.66 7.25 -23.59
N PRO A 13 1.13 8.23 -24.33
CA PRO A 13 1.36 9.65 -24.03
C PRO A 13 0.64 10.02 -22.73
N GLY A 14 1.36 10.60 -21.77
CA GLY A 14 0.82 11.08 -20.50
C GLY A 14 1.69 10.80 -19.27
N PHE A 15 2.47 9.72 -19.27
CA PHE A 15 3.28 9.33 -18.11
C PHE A 15 4.39 10.36 -17.77
N ALA A 16 5.03 10.96 -18.78
CA ALA A 16 6.10 11.96 -18.57
C ALA A 16 5.57 13.34 -18.17
N GLU A 17 4.32 13.66 -18.50
CA GLU A 17 3.71 14.98 -18.24
C GLU A 17 3.21 15.06 -16.79
N GLN A 18 2.61 14.01 -16.25
CA GLN A 18 2.12 13.95 -14.86
C GLN A 18 3.26 14.00 -13.82
N LEU A 19 4.43 13.44 -14.13
CA LEU A 19 5.61 13.54 -13.26
C LEU A 19 6.23 14.96 -13.22
N ARG A 20 5.92 15.83 -14.20
CA ARG A 20 6.41 17.22 -14.27
C ARG A 20 5.57 18.23 -13.49
N VAL A 21 4.29 17.95 -13.25
CA VAL A 21 3.37 18.87 -12.55
C VAL A 21 3.73 19.02 -11.07
N SER A 22 4.27 17.98 -10.43
CA SER A 22 4.74 18.05 -9.03
C SER A 22 5.88 19.06 -8.76
N ARG A 23 6.53 19.57 -9.81
CA ARG A 23 7.63 20.54 -9.66
C ARG A 23 7.18 21.99 -9.47
N ILE A 24 5.92 22.32 -9.76
CA ILE A 24 5.41 23.71 -9.76
C ILE A 24 4.77 24.10 -8.42
N LEU A 25 4.32 23.14 -7.61
CA LEU A 25 3.59 23.39 -6.34
C LEU A 25 4.46 23.80 -5.14
N ARG A 26 5.80 23.77 -5.23
CA ARG A 26 6.70 24.15 -4.11
C ARG A 26 6.78 25.67 -3.82
N LEU A 27 6.12 26.55 -4.57
CA LEU A 27 6.26 28.01 -4.42
C LEU A 27 5.08 28.71 -3.73
N ARG A 28 4.03 28.03 -3.29
CA ARG A 28 2.83 28.67 -2.68
C ARG A 28 2.62 28.46 -1.19
N ALA A 29 3.43 27.71 -0.49
CA ALA A 29 3.23 27.37 0.94
C ALA A 29 3.89 28.35 1.93
N GLN A 30 4.28 29.55 1.54
CA GLN A 30 4.76 30.59 2.46
C GLN A 30 4.05 31.91 2.26
N SER A 31 2.82 32.02 2.68
CA SER A 31 2.22 33.30 3.11
C SER A 31 0.75 33.11 3.52
N THR A 32 0.51 32.94 4.80
CA THR A 32 -0.65 33.54 5.48
C THR A 32 -0.48 33.41 7.00
N ARG A 33 0.13 34.40 7.62
CA ARG A 33 -0.05 34.66 9.06
C ARG A 33 -1.09 35.75 9.23
N GLY A 34 -2.10 35.46 10.04
CA GLY A 34 -2.76 36.45 10.87
C GLY A 34 -4.05 37.05 10.38
N THR A 35 -5.17 36.59 10.91
CA THR A 35 -6.26 37.51 11.28
C THR A 35 -7.06 36.95 12.47
N ARG A 36 -7.08 37.73 13.54
CA ARG A 36 -7.84 37.54 14.79
C ARG A 36 -9.32 37.62 14.50
N LEU A 37 -10.12 36.67 15.03
CA LEU A 37 -11.58 36.75 15.09
C LEU A 37 -12.05 37.17 16.48
N ARG A 38 -12.97 38.15 16.49
CA ARG A 38 -13.69 38.64 17.63
C ARG A 38 -14.85 37.69 17.98
N ALA A 39 -15.08 37.60 19.31
CA ALA A 39 -16.20 36.90 19.93
C ALA A 39 -17.53 37.60 19.63
N GLY A 40 -18.56 36.83 19.37
CA GLY A 40 -19.97 37.21 19.31
C GLY A 40 -20.81 36.20 20.06
N THR A 41 -21.69 36.72 20.90
CA THR A 41 -22.45 36.12 22.00
C THR A 41 -23.63 35.24 21.55
N VAL A 42 -23.76 34.14 22.26
CA VAL A 42 -24.89 33.33 22.81
C VAL A 42 -26.34 33.63 22.37
N SER A 43 -27.04 32.58 21.92
CA SER A 43 -28.46 32.31 22.25
C SER A 43 -28.72 30.79 22.21
N SER A 44 -29.27 30.26 23.30
CA SER A 44 -29.70 28.87 23.55
C SER A 44 -31.19 28.70 23.25
N PRO A 45 -31.79 27.50 23.47
CA PRO A 45 -31.62 26.21 22.82
C PRO A 45 -32.94 25.73 22.18
N GLY A 46 -32.83 24.96 21.14
CA GLY A 46 -33.93 24.14 20.58
C GLY A 46 -33.56 22.68 20.72
N ASN A 47 -34.43 21.90 21.35
CA ASN A 47 -34.34 20.44 21.43
C ASN A 47 -34.18 19.82 20.04
N ILE A 48 -33.11 19.08 19.84
CA ILE A 48 -32.95 18.15 18.70
C ILE A 48 -32.87 16.77 19.34
N GLU A 49 -33.95 16.00 19.13
CA GLU A 49 -34.06 14.60 19.53
C GLU A 49 -33.05 13.71 18.81
N ASP A 50 -32.53 12.72 19.53
CA ASP A 50 -31.57 11.70 19.20
C ASP A 50 -31.81 11.00 17.83
N THR A 51 -31.16 11.49 16.78
CA THR A 51 -31.10 10.78 15.48
C THR A 51 -29.67 10.31 15.13
N GLU A 52 -28.66 10.68 15.94
CA GLU A 52 -27.27 10.38 15.65
C GLU A 52 -26.87 8.90 15.93
N GLY A 53 -27.57 8.20 16.79
CA GLY A 53 -27.24 6.83 17.17
C GLY A 53 -27.53 5.76 16.10
N GLN A 54 -28.52 5.99 15.23
CA GLN A 54 -28.94 4.99 14.23
C GLN A 54 -28.10 5.06 12.93
N THR A 55 -27.62 6.23 12.55
CA THR A 55 -26.81 6.40 11.35
C THR A 55 -25.42 5.80 11.53
N GLY A 56 -24.77 6.00 12.69
CA GLY A 56 -23.45 5.44 12.99
C GLY A 56 -23.42 3.90 13.07
N LEU A 57 -24.50 3.27 13.52
CA LEU A 57 -24.59 1.81 13.62
C LEU A 57 -24.83 1.14 12.23
N MET A 58 -25.52 1.82 11.31
CA MET A 58 -25.75 1.33 9.95
C MET A 58 -24.49 1.42 9.10
N THR A 59 -23.72 2.50 9.19
CA THR A 59 -22.43 2.64 8.48
C THR A 59 -21.42 1.60 8.95
N ALA A 60 -21.24 1.44 10.25
CA ALA A 60 -20.29 0.45 10.81
C ALA A 60 -20.63 -1.01 10.41
N LYS A 61 -21.90 -1.35 10.26
CA LYS A 61 -22.33 -2.67 9.77
C LYS A 61 -22.07 -2.86 8.27
N SER A 62 -22.24 -1.81 7.46
CA SER A 62 -21.95 -1.82 6.04
C SER A 62 -20.46 -2.00 5.79
N ASP A 63 -19.63 -1.23 6.50
CA ASP A 63 -18.17 -1.28 6.36
C ASP A 63 -17.59 -2.63 6.79
N LYS A 64 -18.17 -3.25 7.81
CA LYS A 64 -17.78 -4.59 8.26
C LYS A 64 -18.14 -5.64 7.21
N ALA A 65 -19.33 -5.59 6.62
CA ALA A 65 -19.76 -6.56 5.59
C ALA A 65 -18.93 -6.42 4.30
N ASP A 66 -18.60 -5.19 3.89
CA ASP A 66 -17.73 -4.92 2.73
C ASP A 66 -16.32 -5.51 2.96
N ARG A 67 -15.74 -5.27 4.14
CA ARG A 67 -14.44 -5.83 4.50
C ARG A 67 -14.45 -7.36 4.53
N GLU A 68 -15.46 -7.99 5.14
CA GLU A 68 -15.59 -9.45 5.19
C GLU A 68 -15.67 -10.05 3.77
N SER A 69 -16.42 -9.42 2.87
CA SER A 69 -16.51 -9.82 1.46
C SER A 69 -15.13 -9.72 0.75
N ARG A 70 -14.37 -8.68 1.02
CA ARG A 70 -13.03 -8.48 0.43
C ARG A 70 -12.01 -9.50 0.92
N LEU A 71 -12.17 -10.03 2.14
CA LEU A 71 -11.30 -11.06 2.73
C LEU A 71 -11.74 -12.50 2.41
N GLU A 72 -12.84 -12.70 1.68
CA GLU A 72 -13.35 -14.03 1.32
C GLU A 72 -12.30 -14.87 0.58
N SER A 73 -11.59 -14.27 -0.37
CA SER A 73 -10.51 -14.93 -1.11
C SER A 73 -9.34 -15.30 -0.21
N TYR A 74 -8.98 -14.46 0.75
CA TYR A 74 -7.95 -14.71 1.75
C TYR A 74 -8.32 -15.92 2.63
N HIS A 75 -9.54 -15.93 3.17
CA HIS A 75 -10.01 -17.00 4.04
C HIS A 75 -10.18 -18.33 3.31
N SER A 76 -10.64 -18.33 2.05
CA SER A 76 -10.89 -19.55 1.27
C SER A 76 -9.63 -20.32 0.91
N LYS A 77 -8.45 -19.67 0.93
CA LYS A 77 -7.17 -20.25 0.56
C LYS A 77 -6.35 -20.77 1.75
N ARG A 78 -6.81 -20.57 3.00
CA ARG A 78 -6.00 -20.81 4.22
C ARG A 78 -6.67 -21.74 5.20
N ASP A 79 -5.85 -22.60 5.82
CA ASP A 79 -6.23 -23.40 7.00
C ASP A 79 -5.55 -22.81 8.25
N PHE A 80 -6.27 -21.94 8.97
CA PHE A 80 -5.77 -21.28 10.17
C PHE A 80 -5.52 -22.21 11.36
N SER A 81 -5.91 -23.49 11.27
CA SER A 81 -5.53 -24.49 12.27
C SER A 81 -4.10 -25.00 12.08
N ARG A 82 -3.51 -24.75 10.89
CA ARG A 82 -2.18 -25.22 10.48
C ARG A 82 -1.19 -24.07 10.29
N SER A 83 -1.68 -22.87 9.98
CA SER A 83 -0.87 -21.67 9.79
C SER A 83 -1.01 -20.72 10.99
N ARG A 84 0.05 -19.96 11.29
CA ARG A 84 0.02 -18.85 12.26
C ARG A 84 -0.43 -17.53 11.64
N GLU A 85 -0.82 -17.54 10.38
CA GLU A 85 -1.32 -16.34 9.71
C GLU A 85 -2.56 -15.80 10.43
N PRO A 86 -2.71 -14.45 10.53
CA PRO A 86 -3.85 -13.83 11.19
C PRO A 86 -5.17 -14.13 10.50
N GLU A 87 -6.21 -14.44 11.26
CA GLU A 87 -7.57 -14.65 10.74
C GLU A 87 -8.31 -13.33 10.43
N GLY A 88 -7.74 -12.18 10.76
CA GLY A 88 -8.37 -10.87 10.50
C GLY A 88 -9.42 -10.47 11.53
N ARG A 89 -9.24 -10.81 12.79
CA ARG A 89 -10.19 -10.52 13.87
C ARG A 89 -10.09 -9.10 14.42
N THR A 90 -8.96 -8.43 14.24
CA THR A 90 -8.72 -7.10 14.77
C THR A 90 -8.67 -6.06 13.65
N ALA A 91 -9.64 -5.15 13.66
CA ALA A 91 -9.54 -3.92 12.91
C ALA A 91 -8.94 -2.86 13.85
N GLY A 92 -7.62 -2.64 13.76
CA GLY A 92 -7.03 -1.44 14.31
C GLY A 92 -7.39 -0.27 13.41
N SER A 93 -7.87 0.84 13.92
CA SER A 93 -7.86 2.11 13.20
C SER A 93 -6.60 2.83 13.62
N SER A 94 -5.67 3.05 12.70
CA SER A 94 -4.57 3.98 12.89
C SER A 94 -5.03 5.40 12.51
N ASP A 95 -4.45 6.42 13.15
CA ASP A 95 -4.71 7.83 12.80
C ASP A 95 -4.19 8.18 11.38
N ALA A 96 -3.31 7.34 10.82
CA ALA A 96 -2.77 7.44 9.46
C ALA A 96 -2.74 6.05 8.82
N PRO A 97 -3.05 5.92 7.51
CA PRO A 97 -3.03 4.63 6.83
C PRO A 97 -1.61 4.07 6.79
N ILE A 98 -1.49 2.75 6.99
CA ILE A 98 -0.21 2.05 7.04
C ILE A 98 0.16 1.41 5.70
N PHE A 99 1.47 1.18 5.53
CA PHE A 99 1.97 0.23 4.54
C PHE A 99 2.91 -0.78 5.21
N VAL A 100 3.03 -1.93 4.58
CA VAL A 100 4.04 -2.93 4.93
C VAL A 100 4.63 -3.53 3.66
N ILE A 101 5.91 -3.86 3.70
CA ILE A 101 6.60 -4.64 2.69
C ILE A 101 7.17 -5.87 3.38
N GLN A 102 6.70 -7.04 2.98
CA GLN A 102 7.17 -8.31 3.52
C GLN A 102 8.07 -8.99 2.49
N LYS A 103 9.28 -9.40 2.90
CA LYS A 103 10.14 -10.24 2.09
C LYS A 103 9.73 -11.69 2.32
N HIS A 104 9.43 -12.39 1.23
CA HIS A 104 8.82 -13.71 1.26
C HIS A 104 9.64 -14.70 0.44
N ASP A 105 10.24 -15.65 1.13
CA ASP A 105 10.96 -16.77 0.53
C ASP A 105 10.00 -17.97 0.37
N ALA A 106 9.21 -17.91 -0.70
CA ALA A 106 8.31 -18.97 -1.14
C ALA A 106 8.98 -19.81 -2.25
N SER A 107 8.22 -20.30 -3.24
CA SER A 107 8.78 -20.97 -4.43
C SER A 107 9.83 -20.10 -5.17
N ASN A 108 9.65 -18.80 -5.12
CA ASN A 108 10.58 -17.79 -5.59
C ASN A 108 10.60 -16.63 -4.60
N LEU A 109 11.77 -16.13 -4.28
CA LEU A 109 11.92 -14.95 -3.43
C LEU A 109 11.24 -13.74 -4.08
N HIS A 110 10.38 -13.07 -3.35
CA HIS A 110 9.70 -11.84 -3.77
C HIS A 110 9.43 -10.93 -2.57
N TYR A 111 8.82 -9.78 -2.83
CA TYR A 111 8.42 -8.82 -1.81
C TYR A 111 6.93 -8.53 -1.97
N ASP A 112 6.16 -8.70 -0.91
CA ASP A 112 4.75 -8.33 -0.87
C ASP A 112 4.62 -6.89 -0.41
N PHE A 113 4.23 -6.00 -1.29
CA PHE A 113 3.90 -4.61 -0.98
C PHE A 113 2.41 -4.48 -0.69
N ARG A 114 2.08 -3.91 0.46
CA ARG A 114 0.70 -3.78 0.93
C ARG A 114 0.40 -2.38 1.40
N LEU A 115 -0.79 -1.86 1.03
CA LEU A 115 -1.32 -0.57 1.46
C LEU A 115 -2.66 -0.78 2.17
N GLU A 116 -2.85 -0.16 3.33
CA GLU A 116 -4.13 -0.09 4.01
C GLU A 116 -5.11 0.75 3.19
N VAL A 117 -6.22 0.15 2.78
CA VAL A 117 -7.32 0.83 2.08
C VAL A 117 -8.63 0.30 2.59
N ASP A 118 -9.44 1.17 3.21
CA ASP A 118 -10.77 0.83 3.72
C ASP A 118 -10.80 -0.41 4.62
N GLY A 119 -9.81 -0.51 5.53
CA GLY A 119 -9.75 -1.53 6.56
C GLY A 119 -9.26 -2.91 6.12
N VAL A 120 -8.62 -3.00 4.93
CA VAL A 120 -7.87 -4.17 4.47
C VAL A 120 -6.52 -3.72 3.89
N LEU A 121 -5.61 -4.66 3.68
CA LEU A 121 -4.34 -4.46 2.99
C LEU A 121 -4.49 -4.86 1.52
N LYS A 122 -4.59 -3.87 0.62
CA LYS A 122 -4.42 -4.07 -0.83
C LYS A 122 -3.00 -4.51 -1.09
N SER A 123 -2.81 -5.57 -1.87
CA SER A 123 -1.55 -6.30 -1.92
C SER A 123 -1.03 -6.54 -3.34
N TRP A 124 0.29 -6.43 -3.51
CA TRP A 124 0.99 -6.70 -4.76
C TRP A 124 2.29 -7.45 -4.51
N ALA A 125 2.51 -8.54 -5.24
CA ALA A 125 3.79 -9.24 -5.24
C ALA A 125 4.78 -8.56 -6.20
N LEU A 126 5.97 -8.21 -5.68
CA LEU A 126 7.07 -7.60 -6.41
C LEU A 126 8.22 -8.60 -6.55
N PRO A 127 8.42 -9.27 -7.70
CA PRO A 127 9.46 -10.28 -7.86
C PRO A 127 10.90 -9.79 -7.65
N LYS A 128 11.12 -8.47 -7.81
CA LYS A 128 12.44 -7.84 -7.63
C LYS A 128 12.48 -6.86 -6.46
N GLY A 129 11.41 -6.78 -5.67
CA GLY A 129 11.25 -5.77 -4.61
C GLY A 129 11.15 -4.34 -5.13
N PRO A 130 10.98 -3.36 -4.23
CA PRO A 130 10.94 -1.94 -4.58
C PRO A 130 12.30 -1.41 -5.03
N SER A 131 12.32 -0.23 -5.66
CA SER A 131 13.53 0.49 -6.04
C SER A 131 13.48 1.93 -5.54
N THR A 132 14.64 2.50 -5.25
CA THR A 132 14.82 3.93 -4.98
C THR A 132 15.27 4.71 -6.21
N ASP A 133 15.46 4.03 -7.36
CA ASP A 133 15.82 4.62 -8.65
C ASP A 133 14.56 4.95 -9.47
N PRO A 134 14.29 6.23 -9.79
CA PRO A 134 13.15 6.63 -10.62
C PRO A 134 13.17 6.08 -12.05
N SER A 135 14.31 5.63 -12.54
CA SER A 135 14.41 5.03 -13.88
C SER A 135 13.94 3.58 -13.93
N GLU A 136 13.88 2.91 -12.78
CA GLU A 136 13.47 1.52 -12.66
C GLU A 136 11.95 1.37 -12.50
N LYS A 137 11.38 0.50 -13.32
CA LYS A 137 9.98 0.09 -13.23
C LYS A 137 9.92 -1.32 -12.65
N ARG A 138 9.34 -1.47 -11.48
CA ARG A 138 9.19 -2.76 -10.81
C ARG A 138 7.82 -3.34 -11.11
N LEU A 139 7.81 -4.56 -11.66
CA LEU A 139 6.57 -5.32 -11.81
C LEU A 139 5.95 -5.53 -10.44
N ALA A 140 4.67 -5.25 -10.33
CA ALA A 140 3.81 -5.51 -9.18
C ALA A 140 2.58 -6.27 -9.67
N VAL A 141 2.39 -7.49 -9.17
CA VAL A 141 1.27 -8.34 -9.54
C VAL A 141 0.26 -8.26 -8.41
N GLU A 142 -0.95 -7.78 -8.70
CA GLU A 142 -2.01 -7.67 -7.69
C GLU A 142 -2.40 -9.07 -7.19
N THR A 143 -2.55 -9.20 -5.88
CA THR A 143 -2.95 -10.41 -5.18
C THR A 143 -4.21 -10.13 -4.36
N GLU A 144 -4.72 -11.14 -3.64
CA GLU A 144 -5.87 -10.95 -2.77
C GLU A 144 -5.64 -9.93 -1.66
N ASP A 145 -6.70 -9.29 -1.21
CA ASP A 145 -6.69 -8.42 -0.03
C ASP A 145 -6.37 -9.23 1.23
N HIS A 146 -5.57 -8.64 2.14
CA HIS A 146 -5.21 -9.25 3.41
C HIS A 146 -5.80 -8.47 4.58
N PRO A 147 -6.01 -9.10 5.75
CA PRO A 147 -6.46 -8.39 6.94
C PRO A 147 -5.38 -7.44 7.49
N LEU A 148 -5.77 -6.40 8.22
CA LEU A 148 -4.82 -5.39 8.72
C LEU A 148 -3.77 -5.97 9.67
N ASP A 149 -4.15 -6.94 10.51
CA ASP A 149 -3.23 -7.63 11.42
C ASP A 149 -2.16 -8.46 10.71
N TYR A 150 -2.31 -8.73 9.40
CA TYR A 150 -1.24 -9.33 8.58
C TYR A 150 -0.01 -8.41 8.42
N ALA A 151 -0.15 -7.11 8.66
CA ALA A 151 0.97 -6.17 8.62
C ALA A 151 2.04 -6.48 9.67
N ASP A 152 1.67 -7.15 10.76
CA ASP A 152 2.57 -7.56 11.84
C ASP A 152 2.99 -9.04 11.73
N PHE A 153 2.60 -9.73 10.66
CA PHE A 153 2.94 -11.14 10.48
C PHE A 153 4.38 -11.32 9.99
N GLU A 154 5.15 -12.06 10.79
CA GLU A 154 6.49 -12.55 10.49
C GLU A 154 6.59 -13.99 10.99
N GLY A 155 7.09 -14.93 10.14
CA GLY A 155 7.15 -16.34 10.52
C GLY A 155 7.14 -17.27 9.32
N VAL A 156 6.92 -18.58 9.59
CA VAL A 156 6.89 -19.64 8.58
C VAL A 156 5.45 -20.03 8.27
N ILE A 157 5.10 -19.99 6.98
CA ILE A 157 3.87 -20.59 6.44
C ILE A 157 4.21 -22.04 6.07
N PRO A 158 3.54 -23.06 6.66
CA PRO A 158 3.91 -24.45 6.50
C PRO A 158 3.82 -24.96 5.06
N GLU A 159 4.65 -25.95 4.72
CA GLU A 159 4.57 -26.64 3.42
C GLU A 159 3.17 -27.22 3.18
N GLY A 160 2.68 -27.05 1.95
CA GLY A 160 1.36 -27.48 1.51
C GLY A 160 0.26 -26.48 1.75
N GLU A 161 0.52 -25.39 2.50
CA GLU A 161 -0.39 -24.27 2.61
C GLU A 161 -0.17 -23.25 1.47
N TYR A 162 -1.20 -22.46 1.18
CA TYR A 162 -1.10 -21.39 0.18
C TYR A 162 -0.09 -20.33 0.63
N GLY A 163 0.88 -20.03 -0.23
CA GLY A 163 1.95 -19.09 0.13
C GLY A 163 3.05 -19.68 1.01
N ALA A 164 3.18 -21.03 1.08
CA ALA A 164 4.22 -21.69 1.87
C ALA A 164 5.60 -21.09 1.70
N GLY A 165 6.28 -20.82 2.82
CA GLY A 165 7.60 -20.17 2.86
C GLY A 165 7.82 -19.33 4.10
N THR A 166 8.95 -18.65 4.17
CA THR A 166 9.33 -17.78 5.29
C THR A 166 9.04 -16.33 4.95
N VAL A 167 8.39 -15.62 5.85
CA VAL A 167 8.00 -14.22 5.70
C VAL A 167 8.68 -13.38 6.79
N LEU A 168 9.30 -12.25 6.39
CA LEU A 168 9.78 -11.23 7.33
C LEU A 168 9.25 -9.85 6.96
N ILE A 169 9.08 -8.99 7.95
CA ILE A 169 8.69 -7.59 7.76
C ILE A 169 9.93 -6.80 7.31
N TRP A 170 10.08 -6.62 5.98
CA TRP A 170 11.25 -5.97 5.41
C TRP A 170 11.22 -4.45 5.61
N ASP A 171 10.04 -3.81 5.47
CA ASP A 171 9.82 -2.40 5.77
C ASP A 171 8.37 -2.14 6.17
N ARG A 172 8.12 -1.11 6.95
CA ARG A 172 6.78 -0.68 7.35
C ARG A 172 6.75 0.78 7.71
N GLY A 173 5.56 1.36 7.75
CA GLY A 173 5.36 2.75 8.14
C GLY A 173 3.98 3.23 7.77
N THR A 174 3.85 4.54 7.63
CA THR A 174 2.63 5.20 7.17
C THR A 174 2.78 5.65 5.72
N TYR A 175 1.66 5.93 5.07
CA TYR A 175 1.68 6.54 3.77
C TYR A 175 0.63 7.66 3.65
N GLU A 176 0.88 8.57 2.73
CA GLU A 176 -0.03 9.65 2.35
C GLU A 176 -0.46 9.44 0.90
N ASN A 177 -1.77 9.44 0.64
CA ASN A 177 -2.29 9.50 -0.73
C ASN A 177 -2.09 10.91 -1.28
N ILE A 178 -1.36 11.03 -2.40
CA ILE A 178 -1.10 12.29 -3.10
C ILE A 178 -1.63 12.27 -4.53
N THR A 179 -2.62 11.42 -4.80
CA THR A 179 -3.25 11.33 -6.12
C THR A 179 -4.23 12.48 -6.30
N GLU A 180 -3.95 13.38 -7.21
CA GLU A 180 -4.81 14.52 -7.54
C GLU A 180 -5.48 14.32 -8.91
N LYS A 181 -6.69 14.86 -9.04
CA LYS A 181 -7.41 15.00 -10.29
C LYS A 181 -8.14 16.33 -10.29
N ASP A 182 -7.91 17.16 -11.32
CA ASP A 182 -8.54 18.48 -11.46
C ASP A 182 -8.28 19.40 -10.23
N ASP A 183 -7.05 19.34 -9.66
CA ASP A 183 -6.59 20.04 -8.46
C ASP A 183 -7.23 19.58 -7.12
N ASP A 184 -8.03 18.51 -7.13
CA ASP A 184 -8.61 17.92 -5.93
C ASP A 184 -7.96 16.57 -5.61
N LEU A 185 -7.78 16.27 -4.30
CA LEU A 185 -7.29 14.98 -3.83
C LEU A 185 -8.32 13.89 -4.16
N ARG A 186 -7.92 12.92 -4.97
CA ARG A 186 -8.75 11.79 -5.33
C ARG A 186 -8.72 10.73 -4.22
N PRO A 187 -9.86 10.19 -3.76
CA PRO A 187 -9.87 9.07 -2.83
C PRO A 187 -9.03 7.90 -3.36
N ILE A 188 -8.28 7.24 -2.47
CA ILE A 188 -7.34 6.18 -2.87
C ILE A 188 -8.04 5.00 -3.55
N ARG A 189 -9.25 4.65 -3.10
CA ARG A 189 -10.09 3.63 -3.75
C ARG A 189 -10.35 3.95 -5.21
N ASP A 190 -10.80 5.17 -5.50
CA ASP A 190 -11.12 5.63 -6.86
C ASP A 190 -9.86 5.70 -7.74
N ALA A 191 -8.70 6.02 -7.13
CA ALA A 191 -7.42 6.03 -7.80
C ALA A 191 -6.96 4.62 -8.18
N LEU A 192 -7.14 3.65 -7.29
CA LEU A 192 -6.85 2.22 -7.53
C LEU A 192 -7.77 1.67 -8.63
N GLU A 193 -9.08 1.93 -8.56
CA GLU A 193 -10.04 1.52 -9.60
C GLU A 193 -9.67 2.07 -10.97
N ALA A 194 -9.20 3.32 -11.03
CA ALA A 194 -8.71 3.93 -12.26
C ALA A 194 -7.33 3.42 -12.71
N GLY A 195 -6.68 2.58 -11.91
CA GLY A 195 -5.39 2.00 -12.24
C GLY A 195 -4.20 2.96 -12.15
N HIS A 196 -4.31 4.08 -11.42
CA HIS A 196 -3.21 5.02 -11.23
C HIS A 196 -3.27 5.66 -9.84
N VAL A 197 -2.27 5.39 -9.02
CA VAL A 197 -2.16 5.90 -7.65
C VAL A 197 -0.80 6.53 -7.43
N LEU A 198 -0.79 7.71 -6.82
CA LEU A 198 0.40 8.37 -6.31
C LEU A 198 0.33 8.41 -4.79
N PHE A 199 1.38 8.01 -4.13
CA PHE A 199 1.46 8.04 -2.68
C PHE A 199 2.87 8.34 -2.20
N ARG A 200 2.99 8.84 -0.97
CA ARG A 200 4.25 9.08 -0.29
C ARG A 200 4.40 8.10 0.85
N LEU A 201 5.48 7.36 0.87
CA LEU A 201 5.83 6.44 1.95
C LEU A 201 6.69 7.15 3.01
N GLU A 202 6.46 6.80 4.27
CA GLU A 202 7.29 7.13 5.42
C GLU A 202 7.67 5.83 6.13
N GLY A 203 8.61 5.08 5.54
CA GLY A 203 9.09 3.80 6.04
C GLY A 203 10.45 3.92 6.71
N GLU A 204 10.87 2.82 7.33
CA GLU A 204 12.16 2.71 7.99
C GLU A 204 13.32 2.55 6.98
N LYS A 205 13.06 1.86 5.85
CA LYS A 205 14.04 1.64 4.78
C LYS A 205 13.80 2.48 3.54
N ILE A 206 12.57 2.62 3.10
CA ILE A 206 12.25 3.43 1.91
C ILE A 206 11.25 4.52 2.25
N SER A 207 11.41 5.67 1.60
CA SER A 207 10.55 6.84 1.79
C SER A 207 10.36 7.64 0.51
N GLY A 208 9.49 8.66 0.58
CA GLY A 208 9.20 9.56 -0.54
C GLY A 208 8.11 9.04 -1.46
N GLY A 209 7.93 9.71 -2.60
CA GLY A 209 6.84 9.47 -3.53
C GLY A 209 7.04 8.21 -4.39
N TYR A 210 5.96 7.49 -4.60
CA TYR A 210 5.86 6.36 -5.50
C TYR A 210 4.61 6.47 -6.37
N ALA A 211 4.70 5.94 -7.57
CA ALA A 211 3.58 5.75 -8.47
C ALA A 211 3.30 4.26 -8.65
N LEU A 212 2.04 3.87 -8.54
CA LEU A 212 1.56 2.53 -8.87
C LEU A 212 0.61 2.64 -10.07
N GLN A 213 1.00 2.06 -11.20
CA GLN A 213 0.30 2.18 -12.48
C GLN A 213 -0.07 0.81 -13.03
N ARG A 214 -1.37 0.56 -13.20
CA ARG A 214 -1.86 -0.64 -13.89
C ARG A 214 -1.60 -0.53 -15.39
N PHE A 215 -1.06 -1.56 -16.01
CA PHE A 215 -0.74 -1.59 -17.44
C PHE A 215 -1.33 -2.79 -18.19
N ASP A 216 -1.80 -3.80 -17.47
CA ASP A 216 -2.48 -4.97 -18.04
C ASP A 216 -3.60 -5.39 -17.08
N ASP A 217 -4.84 -5.04 -17.41
CA ASP A 217 -6.02 -5.35 -16.60
C ASP A 217 -6.34 -6.85 -16.59
N ASP A 218 -6.07 -7.54 -17.72
CA ASP A 218 -6.38 -8.97 -17.86
C ASP A 218 -5.46 -9.86 -17.01
N LYS A 219 -4.33 -9.32 -16.54
CA LYS A 219 -3.31 -10.05 -15.78
C LYS A 219 -3.02 -9.46 -14.41
N ASP A 220 -3.84 -8.52 -13.94
CA ASP A 220 -3.63 -7.83 -12.66
C ASP A 220 -2.21 -7.26 -12.49
N GLN A 221 -1.61 -6.76 -13.60
CA GLN A 221 -0.24 -6.31 -13.65
C GLN A 221 -0.12 -4.80 -13.55
N TRP A 222 0.71 -4.39 -12.59
CA TRP A 222 1.03 -3.01 -12.28
C TRP A 222 2.54 -2.76 -12.35
N LEU A 223 2.91 -1.50 -12.40
CA LEU A 223 4.28 -1.03 -12.24
C LEU A 223 4.38 -0.16 -11.01
N LEU A 224 5.28 -0.50 -10.10
CA LEU A 224 5.70 0.36 -9.01
C LEU A 224 6.95 1.15 -9.44
N VAL A 225 6.90 2.47 -9.34
CA VAL A 225 7.97 3.37 -9.79
C VAL A 225 8.24 4.42 -8.73
N LYS A 226 9.52 4.60 -8.35
CA LYS A 226 9.93 5.70 -7.48
C LYS A 226 9.75 7.03 -8.21
N MET A 227 9.17 8.04 -7.56
CA MET A 227 9.10 9.39 -8.09
C MET A 227 10.47 10.09 -7.95
N ASP A 228 10.77 11.02 -8.87
CA ASP A 228 11.98 11.85 -8.83
C ASP A 228 11.81 12.96 -7.79
N ASP A 229 12.09 12.64 -6.53
CA ASP A 229 12.02 13.51 -5.36
C ASP A 229 13.32 13.47 -4.53
N GLU A 230 13.31 14.10 -3.35
CA GLU A 230 14.49 14.20 -2.48
C GLU A 230 14.94 12.85 -1.90
N ALA A 231 14.04 11.85 -1.86
CA ALA A 231 14.34 10.49 -1.38
C ALA A 231 14.79 9.54 -2.51
N ALA A 232 14.83 10.02 -3.76
CA ALA A 232 15.28 9.22 -4.90
C ALA A 232 16.81 9.06 -4.89
N ASP A 233 17.30 7.82 -4.97
CA ASP A 233 18.74 7.54 -5.11
C ASP A 233 18.98 6.28 -5.94
N ALA A 234 19.41 6.47 -7.19
CA ALA A 234 19.72 5.40 -8.13
C ALA A 234 20.96 4.56 -7.74
N ARG A 235 21.76 5.03 -6.78
CA ARG A 235 22.94 4.29 -6.28
C ARG A 235 22.61 3.37 -5.12
N ARG A 236 21.46 3.58 -4.46
CA ARG A 236 21.01 2.79 -3.33
C ARG A 236 20.21 1.58 -3.82
N ASN A 237 20.53 0.41 -3.28
CA ASN A 237 19.78 -0.82 -3.52
C ASN A 237 19.43 -1.51 -2.20
N PRO A 238 18.43 -1.01 -1.46
CA PRO A 238 18.13 -1.50 -0.10
C PRO A 238 17.67 -2.97 -0.11
N VAL A 239 17.08 -3.44 -1.20
CA VAL A 239 16.69 -4.85 -1.38
C VAL A 239 17.88 -5.80 -1.20
N SER A 240 19.09 -5.40 -1.64
CA SER A 240 20.30 -6.22 -1.49
C SER A 240 21.15 -5.88 -0.30
N THR A 241 21.11 -4.62 0.19
CA THR A 241 22.01 -4.14 1.25
C THR A 241 21.39 -4.15 2.64
N GLU A 242 20.06 -4.24 2.73
CA GLU A 242 19.31 -4.15 3.98
C GLU A 242 18.34 -5.36 4.12
N PRO A 243 18.88 -6.61 4.26
CA PRO A 243 18.06 -7.83 4.15
C PRO A 243 17.21 -8.13 5.38
N LEU A 244 17.50 -7.53 6.55
CA LEU A 244 16.94 -7.91 7.85
C LEU A 244 15.51 -7.36 8.04
N SER A 245 14.74 -7.99 8.91
CA SER A 245 13.45 -7.50 9.39
C SER A 245 13.60 -6.18 10.17
N VAL A 246 12.73 -5.21 9.90
CA VAL A 246 12.64 -3.99 10.73
C VAL A 246 11.91 -4.24 12.05
N ALA A 247 11.13 -5.32 12.14
CA ALA A 247 10.39 -5.67 13.35
C ALA A 247 11.25 -6.44 14.37
N SER A 248 11.97 -7.49 13.92
CA SER A 248 12.73 -8.40 14.79
C SER A 248 14.24 -8.26 14.66
N GLY A 249 14.74 -7.64 13.57
CA GLY A 249 16.17 -7.59 13.25
C GLY A 249 16.75 -8.89 12.68
N ARG A 250 15.90 -9.93 12.50
CA ARG A 250 16.28 -11.26 11.99
C ARG A 250 16.32 -11.30 10.47
N ASP A 251 17.06 -12.26 9.92
CA ASP A 251 16.97 -12.63 8.53
C ASP A 251 15.97 -13.79 8.29
N LEU A 252 15.80 -14.21 7.02
CA LEU A 252 14.88 -15.28 6.67
C LEU A 252 15.30 -16.65 7.23
N ASP A 253 16.62 -16.91 7.29
CA ASP A 253 17.13 -18.19 7.78
C ASP A 253 16.93 -18.32 9.30
N GLU A 254 17.17 -17.24 10.05
CA GLU A 254 16.94 -17.17 11.50
C GLU A 254 15.46 -17.37 11.85
N ILE A 255 14.52 -16.74 11.08
CA ILE A 255 13.09 -16.95 11.27
C ILE A 255 12.70 -18.40 10.94
N ALA A 256 13.23 -18.96 9.85
CA ALA A 256 12.94 -20.33 9.45
C ALA A 256 13.44 -21.36 10.46
N GLU A 257 14.53 -21.09 11.18
CA GLU A 257 15.08 -21.98 12.23
C GLU A 257 14.27 -21.95 13.52
N GLU A 258 13.82 -20.76 13.94
CA GLU A 258 13.08 -20.57 15.19
C GLU A 258 11.61 -21.00 15.12
N ASP A 259 10.98 -20.95 13.95
CA ASP A 259 9.55 -21.25 13.76
C ASP A 259 9.28 -22.67 13.23
N ARG A 260 10.29 -23.53 13.12
CA ARG A 260 10.16 -24.96 12.73
C ARG A 260 9.56 -25.84 13.77
#